data_1f3e30933b084b88bcf198e94812a80e
#
_entry.id   1f3e30933b084b88bcf198e94812a80e
#
_cell.length_a   1.000
_cell.length_b   1.000
_cell.length_c   1.000
_cell.angle_alpha   90.00
_cell.angle_beta   90.00
_cell.angle_gamma   90.00
#
_symmetry.space_group_name_H-M   'P 1'
#
loop_
_entity.id
_entity.type
_entity.pdbx_description
1 polymer ?
#
loop_
_entity_poly.entity_id
_entity_poly.type
_entity_poly.pdbx_seq_one_letter_code
_entity_poly.pdbx_strand_id
1 'polypeptide(L)'
;MKKFFSIIMLIIVLIIIWSSKTFAINPSNNEIYEGIDVSKWQGTINFEEVANDGIDIVYIKATQGPTYVSPTFEEQYTNAKNNGLKIGFYHYVTARTIEEARNEAQFFASKISGKQIDCKLAMDFEEFGNLSQEEINAIGLEFVRRLEELTNKPVIIYSNTYAARTIWNGEITKYPLWVAEYGVSKPRDNGKWNSYVGWQYTNMGNIKGINGNVDRDKFTKDIFINENMTPGEIIPEIPKPESSYKTITILRGDTLTKIAKEYGTTVNELARINNIQNINLIYAGRTLRVPVSNSQENSNLEEIVYIVKKGDTLSEIAMKYNVRVNEIARENQIKNVNLIYPGQRLIIKTEAMGTEMGHLCYKVVRGDTLYSISRRFNVPIASIVMLNRIQNPNLIYPGQCLKINRW
;
A
#
# COMPACT_ATOMS: atom_id res chain seq x y z
N MET A 1 -14.96 -72.38 -38.94
CA MET A 1 -13.79 -71.45 -38.90
C MET A 1 -14.31 -70.05 -38.64
N LYS A 2 -14.30 -69.65 -37.34
CA LYS A 2 -14.73 -68.34 -36.95
C LYS A 2 -13.47 -67.57 -36.59
N LYS A 3 -13.17 -66.48 -37.31
CA LYS A 3 -12.07 -65.57 -37.05
C LYS A 3 -12.48 -64.58 -35.89
N PHE A 4 -11.80 -64.67 -34.78
CA PHE A 4 -11.89 -63.70 -33.71
C PHE A 4 -11.02 -62.49 -34.11
N PHE A 5 -11.64 -61.33 -34.30
CA PHE A 5 -10.95 -60.04 -34.36
C PHE A 5 -10.82 -59.51 -32.95
N SER A 6 -9.58 -59.45 -32.45
CA SER A 6 -9.26 -58.81 -31.20
C SER A 6 -9.00 -57.31 -31.45
N ILE A 7 -9.89 -56.46 -30.98
CA ILE A 7 -9.72 -55.00 -31.02
C ILE A 7 -8.92 -54.63 -29.77
N ILE A 8 -7.65 -54.30 -29.95
CA ILE A 8 -6.82 -53.69 -28.94
C ILE A 8 -7.19 -52.20 -28.91
N MET A 9 -7.95 -51.80 -27.91
CA MET A 9 -8.26 -50.40 -27.65
C MET A 9 -7.04 -49.74 -27.00
N LEU A 10 -6.28 -48.95 -27.76
CA LEU A 10 -5.16 -48.16 -27.29
C LEU A 10 -5.69 -46.93 -26.51
N ILE A 11 -5.74 -47.02 -25.19
CA ILE A 11 -6.06 -45.87 -24.32
C ILE A 11 -4.83 -44.97 -24.27
N ILE A 12 -4.83 -43.94 -25.10
CA ILE A 12 -3.87 -42.84 -24.97
C ILE A 12 -4.30 -41.99 -23.77
N VAL A 13 -3.67 -42.22 -22.62
CA VAL A 13 -3.78 -41.33 -21.48
C VAL A 13 -2.98 -40.08 -21.81
N LEU A 14 -3.66 -39.06 -22.29
CA LEU A 14 -3.13 -37.69 -22.37
C LEU A 14 -2.94 -37.19 -20.94
N ILE A 15 -1.76 -37.39 -20.38
CA ILE A 15 -1.33 -36.66 -19.19
C ILE A 15 -1.15 -35.21 -19.63
N ILE A 16 -2.17 -34.41 -19.43
CA ILE A 16 -2.03 -32.95 -19.49
C ILE A 16 -1.20 -32.59 -18.29
N ILE A 17 0.11 -32.50 -18.47
CA ILE A 17 1.00 -31.85 -17.52
C ILE A 17 0.60 -30.38 -17.56
N TRP A 18 -0.27 -29.99 -16.65
CA TRP A 18 -0.43 -28.60 -16.29
C TRP A 18 0.91 -28.16 -15.67
N SER A 19 1.86 -27.79 -16.52
CA SER A 19 2.95 -26.94 -16.04
C SER A 19 2.28 -25.66 -15.58
N SER A 20 2.09 -25.52 -14.29
CA SER A 20 1.86 -24.21 -13.68
C SER A 20 3.03 -23.36 -14.15
N LYS A 21 2.80 -22.53 -15.17
CA LYS A 21 3.74 -21.49 -15.54
C LYS A 21 3.88 -20.64 -14.29
N THR A 22 4.89 -20.90 -13.48
CA THR A 22 5.36 -19.94 -12.48
C THR A 22 5.86 -18.76 -13.29
N PHE A 23 5.00 -17.76 -13.42
CA PHE A 23 5.41 -16.52 -14.04
C PHE A 23 6.50 -15.93 -13.15
N ALA A 24 7.67 -15.71 -13.73
CA ALA A 24 8.76 -15.00 -13.08
C ALA A 24 8.59 -13.50 -13.39
N ILE A 25 8.95 -12.65 -12.44
CA ILE A 25 9.09 -11.23 -12.74
C ILE A 25 10.43 -10.98 -13.44
N ASN A 26 10.44 -10.01 -14.33
CA ASN A 26 11.61 -9.65 -15.10
C ASN A 26 12.38 -8.49 -14.41
N PRO A 27 13.70 -8.35 -14.71
CA PRO A 27 14.41 -7.13 -14.35
C PRO A 27 13.78 -5.92 -15.06
N SER A 28 13.81 -4.76 -14.42
CA SER A 28 13.29 -3.51 -14.98
C SER A 28 14.13 -3.00 -16.16
N ASN A 29 15.41 -3.41 -16.21
CA ASN A 29 16.37 -3.06 -17.24
C ASN A 29 17.25 -4.28 -17.57
N ASN A 30 17.78 -4.34 -18.79
CA ASN A 30 18.66 -5.45 -19.23
C ASN A 30 20.12 -5.28 -18.82
N GLU A 31 20.54 -4.08 -18.41
CA GLU A 31 21.88 -3.79 -17.90
C GLU A 31 21.93 -4.17 -16.42
N ILE A 32 22.72 -5.19 -16.10
CA ILE A 32 22.80 -5.81 -14.78
C ILE A 32 24.18 -5.59 -14.18
N TYR A 33 24.19 -5.26 -12.89
CA TYR A 33 25.36 -5.04 -12.05
C TYR A 33 25.39 -6.08 -10.94
N GLU A 34 26.57 -6.64 -10.64
CA GLU A 34 26.75 -7.53 -9.49
C GLU A 34 26.88 -6.67 -8.22
N GLY A 35 26.19 -7.09 -7.17
CA GLY A 35 26.16 -6.39 -5.91
C GLY A 35 26.26 -7.30 -4.71
N ILE A 36 26.50 -6.67 -3.58
CA ILE A 36 26.40 -7.27 -2.25
C ILE A 36 25.69 -6.32 -1.32
N ASP A 37 25.05 -6.86 -0.28
CA ASP A 37 24.66 -6.06 0.85
C ASP A 37 25.37 -6.52 2.12
N VAL A 38 25.76 -5.54 2.95
CA VAL A 38 26.64 -5.76 4.09
C VAL A 38 26.16 -5.02 5.34
N SER A 39 26.53 -5.57 6.48
CA SER A 39 26.28 -5.01 7.78
C SER A 39 27.44 -5.32 8.75
N LYS A 40 27.22 -5.19 10.03
CA LYS A 40 28.21 -5.59 11.06
C LYS A 40 28.61 -7.08 10.97
N TRP A 41 27.78 -7.92 10.38
CA TRP A 41 28.01 -9.36 10.36
C TRP A 41 29.16 -9.79 9.47
N GLN A 42 29.51 -8.97 8.46
CA GLN A 42 30.69 -9.20 7.61
C GLN A 42 32.00 -8.70 8.23
N GLY A 43 31.94 -7.99 9.38
CA GLY A 43 33.12 -7.48 10.07
C GLY A 43 33.94 -6.52 9.22
N THR A 44 35.28 -6.71 9.29
CA THR A 44 36.22 -5.96 8.44
C THR A 44 36.23 -6.55 7.04
N ILE A 45 36.05 -5.69 6.04
CA ILE A 45 35.99 -6.05 4.63
C ILE A 45 37.15 -5.41 3.88
N ASN A 46 37.85 -6.20 3.07
CA ASN A 46 38.80 -5.68 2.10
C ASN A 46 38.10 -5.32 0.79
N PHE A 47 37.65 -4.08 0.68
CA PHE A 47 36.88 -3.63 -0.48
C PHE A 47 37.69 -3.53 -1.78
N GLU A 48 39.03 -3.51 -1.73
CA GLU A 48 39.85 -3.63 -2.91
C GLU A 48 39.70 -5.03 -3.54
N GLU A 49 39.78 -6.08 -2.72
CA GLU A 49 39.54 -7.45 -3.18
C GLU A 49 38.07 -7.65 -3.65
N VAL A 50 37.12 -7.05 -2.96
CA VAL A 50 35.70 -7.10 -3.34
C VAL A 50 35.46 -6.49 -4.74
N ALA A 51 36.03 -5.31 -5.00
CA ALA A 51 35.94 -4.67 -6.31
C ALA A 51 36.65 -5.50 -7.40
N ASN A 52 37.84 -6.04 -7.08
CA ASN A 52 38.60 -6.91 -8.00
C ASN A 52 37.90 -8.26 -8.26
N ASP A 53 37.00 -8.71 -7.39
CA ASP A 53 36.18 -9.92 -7.57
C ASP A 53 34.93 -9.67 -8.42
N GLY A 54 34.77 -8.45 -8.97
CA GLY A 54 33.73 -8.08 -9.94
C GLY A 54 32.43 -7.58 -9.30
N ILE A 55 32.50 -7.05 -8.09
CA ILE A 55 31.38 -6.37 -7.46
C ILE A 55 31.34 -4.90 -7.87
N ASP A 56 30.21 -4.43 -8.36
CA ASP A 56 29.98 -3.05 -8.80
C ASP A 56 29.32 -2.20 -7.71
N ILE A 57 28.40 -2.82 -6.95
CA ILE A 57 27.48 -2.13 -6.02
C ILE A 57 27.58 -2.73 -4.62
N VAL A 58 27.63 -1.87 -3.61
CA VAL A 58 27.46 -2.30 -2.22
C VAL A 58 26.34 -1.53 -1.56
N TYR A 59 25.36 -2.26 -1.00
CA TYR A 59 24.38 -1.72 -0.07
C TYR A 59 24.87 -1.92 1.36
N ILE A 60 24.94 -0.83 2.11
CA ILE A 60 25.49 -0.83 3.48
C ILE A 60 24.39 -0.54 4.49
N LYS A 61 24.23 -1.41 5.49
CA LYS A 61 23.34 -1.12 6.62
C LYS A 61 23.82 0.12 7.36
N ALA A 62 23.10 1.20 7.25
CA ALA A 62 23.43 2.43 7.98
C ALA A 62 22.84 2.40 9.39
N THR A 63 21.54 2.10 9.47
CA THR A 63 20.78 2.24 10.71
C THR A 63 19.71 1.15 10.87
N GLN A 64 19.19 1.05 12.10
CA GLN A 64 18.04 0.21 12.43
C GLN A 64 17.24 0.86 13.55
N GLY A 65 15.93 0.89 13.42
CA GLY A 65 15.07 1.50 14.42
C GLY A 65 15.42 2.98 14.67
N PRO A 66 14.94 3.57 15.77
CA PRO A 66 15.06 5.00 15.99
C PRO A 66 16.43 5.47 16.46
N THR A 67 17.36 4.56 16.86
CA THR A 67 18.60 4.98 17.54
C THR A 67 19.87 4.20 17.17
N TYR A 68 19.71 3.02 16.54
CA TYR A 68 20.87 2.17 16.26
C TYR A 68 21.57 2.59 14.96
N VAL A 69 22.88 2.82 15.03
CA VAL A 69 23.77 2.98 13.89
C VAL A 69 24.60 1.70 13.77
N SER A 70 24.74 1.14 12.58
CA SER A 70 25.62 -0.02 12.38
C SER A 70 27.06 0.35 12.76
N PRO A 71 27.73 -0.43 13.64
CA PRO A 71 29.06 -0.08 14.13
C PRO A 71 30.14 -0.07 13.04
N THR A 72 29.90 -0.77 11.93
CA THR A 72 30.80 -0.83 10.77
C THR A 72 30.43 0.15 9.67
N PHE A 73 29.36 0.94 9.83
CA PHE A 73 28.82 1.78 8.77
C PHE A 73 29.83 2.77 8.18
N GLU A 74 30.49 3.54 9.04
CA GLU A 74 31.45 4.57 8.58
C GLU A 74 32.70 3.96 7.94
N GLU A 75 33.21 2.86 8.50
CA GLU A 75 34.35 2.14 7.96
C GLU A 75 34.02 1.53 6.61
N GLN A 76 32.92 0.78 6.52
CA GLN A 76 32.46 0.16 5.28
C GLN A 76 32.18 1.19 4.19
N TYR A 77 31.50 2.29 4.53
CA TYR A 77 31.27 3.40 3.59
C TYR A 77 32.56 3.98 3.04
N THR A 78 33.48 4.33 3.94
CA THR A 78 34.75 4.98 3.54
C THR A 78 35.58 4.07 2.65
N ASN A 79 35.72 2.80 3.04
CA ASN A 79 36.51 1.85 2.30
C ASN A 79 35.87 1.47 0.95
N ALA A 80 34.58 1.24 0.89
CA ALA A 80 33.89 0.95 -0.36
C ALA A 80 34.00 2.12 -1.34
N LYS A 81 33.79 3.34 -0.87
CA LYS A 81 33.94 4.56 -1.67
C LYS A 81 35.35 4.72 -2.23
N ASN A 82 36.36 4.52 -1.40
CA ASN A 82 37.77 4.66 -1.81
C ASN A 82 38.20 3.63 -2.86
N ASN A 83 37.47 2.51 -2.94
CA ASN A 83 37.74 1.45 -3.93
C ASN A 83 36.76 1.53 -5.14
N GLY A 84 36.05 2.64 -5.29
CA GLY A 84 35.26 2.94 -6.50
C GLY A 84 33.94 2.21 -6.63
N LEU A 85 33.50 1.51 -5.58
CA LEU A 85 32.20 0.85 -5.57
C LEU A 85 31.07 1.87 -5.57
N LYS A 86 29.95 1.52 -6.21
CA LYS A 86 28.70 2.30 -6.16
C LYS A 86 27.98 2.04 -4.84
N ILE A 87 27.55 3.10 -4.18
CA ILE A 87 27.07 3.08 -2.81
C ILE A 87 25.55 3.19 -2.74
N GLY A 88 24.91 2.23 -2.08
CA GLY A 88 23.55 2.28 -1.58
C GLY A 88 23.52 2.17 -0.05
N PHE A 89 22.49 2.71 0.57
CA PHE A 89 22.25 2.56 2.00
C PHE A 89 20.89 1.97 2.28
N TYR A 90 20.80 1.15 3.34
CA TYR A 90 19.53 0.66 3.82
C TYR A 90 19.32 0.91 5.32
N HIS A 91 18.04 0.98 5.67
CA HIS A 91 17.58 1.07 7.04
C HIS A 91 16.66 -0.10 7.35
N TYR A 92 16.97 -0.82 8.44
CA TYR A 92 16.10 -1.87 8.95
C TYR A 92 15.01 -1.26 9.84
N VAL A 93 13.78 -1.30 9.33
CA VAL A 93 12.62 -0.70 10.00
C VAL A 93 12.12 -1.59 11.12
N THR A 94 11.93 -0.99 12.29
CA THR A 94 11.35 -1.64 13.47
C THR A 94 10.05 -0.99 13.94
N ALA A 95 9.63 0.08 13.26
CA ALA A 95 8.45 0.87 13.58
C ALA A 95 7.18 0.01 13.71
N ARG A 96 6.34 0.36 14.67
CA ARG A 96 5.01 -0.25 14.90
C ARG A 96 3.88 0.77 14.76
N THR A 97 4.23 2.04 14.59
CA THR A 97 3.30 3.14 14.37
C THR A 97 3.79 4.05 13.26
N ILE A 98 2.90 4.86 12.71
CA ILE A 98 3.21 5.90 11.70
C ILE A 98 4.25 6.91 12.25
N GLU A 99 4.12 7.28 13.52
CA GLU A 99 5.03 8.23 14.15
C GLU A 99 6.44 7.64 14.31
N GLU A 100 6.54 6.37 14.71
CA GLU A 100 7.82 5.67 14.77
C GLU A 100 8.48 5.58 13.38
N ALA A 101 7.71 5.29 12.33
CA ALA A 101 8.22 5.28 10.96
C ALA A 101 8.81 6.64 10.53
N ARG A 102 8.17 7.75 10.91
CA ARG A 102 8.71 9.09 10.67
C ARG A 102 10.03 9.33 11.39
N ASN A 103 10.07 8.94 12.66
CA ASN A 103 11.25 9.11 13.49
C ASN A 103 12.42 8.26 12.97
N GLU A 104 12.17 7.04 12.55
CA GLU A 104 13.19 6.16 11.95
C GLU A 104 13.67 6.71 10.60
N ALA A 105 12.78 7.20 9.73
CA ALA A 105 13.16 7.84 8.48
C ALA A 105 14.01 9.11 8.71
N GLN A 106 13.65 9.92 9.70
CA GLN A 106 14.44 11.11 10.08
C GLN A 106 15.81 10.73 10.65
N PHE A 107 15.85 9.69 11.46
CA PHE A 107 17.11 9.19 12.01
C PHE A 107 18.03 8.68 10.90
N PHE A 108 17.51 7.85 9.99
CA PHE A 108 18.26 7.35 8.84
C PHE A 108 18.78 8.50 7.97
N ALA A 109 17.91 9.43 7.57
CA ALA A 109 18.29 10.61 6.78
C ALA A 109 19.43 11.40 7.43
N SER A 110 19.39 11.58 8.78
CA SER A 110 20.42 12.30 9.52
C SER A 110 21.80 11.62 9.46
N LYS A 111 21.84 10.28 9.40
CA LYS A 111 23.09 9.50 9.41
C LYS A 111 23.74 9.39 8.03
N ILE A 112 22.96 9.47 6.97
CA ILE A 112 23.48 9.43 5.60
C ILE A 112 23.71 10.83 5.00
N SER A 113 23.35 11.89 5.74
CA SER A 113 23.53 13.27 5.28
C SER A 113 25.00 13.59 4.96
N GLY A 114 25.22 14.23 3.82
CA GLY A 114 26.56 14.60 3.34
C GLY A 114 27.40 13.47 2.76
N LYS A 115 26.86 12.23 2.72
CA LYS A 115 27.55 11.09 2.10
C LYS A 115 27.28 11.02 0.60
N GLN A 116 28.23 10.45 -0.13
CA GLN A 116 27.99 10.06 -1.52
C GLN A 116 27.01 8.89 -1.55
N ILE A 117 25.98 9.01 -2.37
CA ILE A 117 24.92 7.99 -2.54
C ILE A 117 24.69 7.85 -4.05
N ASP A 118 25.04 6.71 -4.60
CA ASP A 118 24.92 6.43 -6.04
C ASP A 118 23.63 5.69 -6.36
N CYS A 119 23.12 4.89 -5.40
CA CYS A 119 21.94 4.05 -5.57
C CYS A 119 20.75 4.55 -4.74
N LYS A 120 19.55 4.20 -5.15
CA LYS A 120 18.32 4.50 -4.41
C LYS A 120 18.40 4.01 -2.97
N LEU A 121 17.86 4.75 -2.03
CA LEU A 121 17.83 4.35 -0.62
C LEU A 121 16.90 3.16 -0.44
N ALA A 122 17.22 2.22 0.45
CA ALA A 122 16.40 1.03 0.65
C ALA A 122 15.71 1.04 2.02
N MET A 123 14.39 0.77 2.00
CA MET A 123 13.61 0.41 3.16
C MET A 123 13.62 -1.11 3.31
N ASP A 124 14.14 -1.60 4.43
CA ASP A 124 14.15 -3.00 4.82
C ASP A 124 13.19 -3.19 6.00
N PHE A 125 11.96 -3.64 5.71
CA PHE A 125 10.92 -3.86 6.72
C PHE A 125 10.42 -5.30 6.63
N GLU A 126 10.91 -6.16 7.53
CA GLU A 126 10.68 -7.61 7.48
C GLU A 126 9.93 -8.14 8.71
N GLU A 127 10.15 -7.58 9.88
CA GLU A 127 9.52 -8.01 11.12
C GLU A 127 8.28 -7.19 11.41
N PHE A 128 7.10 -7.76 11.14
CA PHE A 128 5.84 -7.05 11.27
C PHE A 128 5.16 -7.21 12.64
N GLY A 129 5.58 -8.20 13.44
CA GLY A 129 4.93 -8.48 14.73
C GLY A 129 3.44 -8.81 14.57
N ASN A 130 2.62 -8.15 15.38
CA ASN A 130 1.15 -8.36 15.36
C ASN A 130 0.40 -7.28 14.53
N LEU A 131 1.10 -6.56 13.66
CA LEU A 131 0.48 -5.54 12.82
C LEU A 131 -0.42 -6.18 11.76
N SER A 132 -1.55 -5.55 11.49
CA SER A 132 -2.38 -5.88 10.34
C SER A 132 -1.69 -5.50 9.02
N GLN A 133 -2.14 -6.08 7.93
CA GLN A 133 -1.62 -5.75 6.60
C GLN A 133 -1.77 -4.25 6.29
N GLU A 134 -2.87 -3.63 6.68
CA GLU A 134 -3.14 -2.21 6.50
C GLU A 134 -2.15 -1.34 7.28
N GLU A 135 -1.86 -1.72 8.53
CA GLU A 135 -0.89 -1.01 9.36
C GLU A 135 0.53 -1.12 8.79
N ILE A 136 0.95 -2.33 8.37
CA ILE A 136 2.27 -2.54 7.75
C ILE A 136 2.44 -1.66 6.52
N ASN A 137 1.45 -1.65 5.62
CA ASN A 137 1.51 -0.84 4.40
C ASN A 137 1.49 0.66 4.70
N ALA A 138 0.72 1.10 5.69
CA ALA A 138 0.69 2.50 6.10
C ALA A 138 2.02 2.95 6.72
N ILE A 139 2.62 2.13 7.58
CA ILE A 139 3.92 2.37 8.22
C ILE A 139 5.03 2.43 7.17
N GLY A 140 5.10 1.42 6.29
CA GLY A 140 6.09 1.39 5.22
C GLY A 140 5.96 2.58 4.27
N LEU A 141 4.74 2.92 3.86
CA LEU A 141 4.47 4.06 2.97
C LEU A 141 4.87 5.39 3.60
N GLU A 142 4.61 5.56 4.90
CA GLU A 142 5.02 6.76 5.63
C GLU A 142 6.54 6.86 5.72
N PHE A 143 7.23 5.75 6.03
CA PHE A 143 8.69 5.72 6.09
C PHE A 143 9.32 6.17 4.77
N VAL A 144 8.91 5.58 3.65
CA VAL A 144 9.51 5.90 2.33
C VAL A 144 9.21 7.33 1.91
N ARG A 145 7.98 7.82 2.09
CA ARG A 145 7.62 9.20 1.76
C ARG A 145 8.41 10.21 2.59
N ARG A 146 8.50 9.95 3.89
CA ARG A 146 9.25 10.82 4.79
C ARG A 146 10.74 10.83 4.46
N LEU A 147 11.30 9.68 4.11
CA LEU A 147 12.70 9.57 3.70
C LEU A 147 12.97 10.36 2.40
N GLU A 148 12.09 10.25 1.41
CA GLU A 148 12.19 11.02 0.16
C GLU A 148 12.11 12.53 0.41
N GLU A 149 11.16 12.98 1.25
CA GLU A 149 11.04 14.39 1.63
C GLU A 149 12.32 14.94 2.27
N LEU A 150 12.94 14.17 3.17
CA LEU A 150 14.12 14.60 3.92
C LEU A 150 15.41 14.58 3.11
N THR A 151 15.53 13.62 2.19
CA THR A 151 16.79 13.36 1.49
C THR A 151 16.80 13.87 0.06
N ASN A 152 15.63 14.14 -0.50
CA ASN A 152 15.45 14.42 -1.93
C ASN A 152 16.01 13.28 -2.80
N LYS A 153 15.93 12.03 -2.34
CA LYS A 153 16.42 10.84 -3.03
C LYS A 153 15.34 9.77 -3.13
N PRO A 154 15.30 9.06 -4.27
CA PRO A 154 14.32 7.98 -4.46
C PRO A 154 14.60 6.80 -3.54
N VAL A 155 13.53 6.09 -3.18
CA VAL A 155 13.53 4.94 -2.29
C VAL A 155 13.07 3.68 -3.00
N ILE A 156 13.61 2.54 -2.62
CA ILE A 156 13.18 1.20 -3.04
C ILE A 156 12.70 0.39 -1.83
N ILE A 157 11.89 -0.61 -2.12
CA ILE A 157 11.40 -1.56 -1.11
C ILE A 157 12.21 -2.86 -1.22
N TYR A 158 12.95 -3.20 -0.16
CA TYR A 158 13.46 -4.55 -0.01
C TYR A 158 12.37 -5.46 0.56
N SER A 159 12.20 -6.62 -0.04
CA SER A 159 11.20 -7.59 0.42
C SER A 159 11.52 -9.00 -0.07
N ASN A 160 11.36 -10.00 0.80
CA ASN A 160 11.32 -11.38 0.32
C ASN A 160 10.05 -11.64 -0.51
N THR A 161 10.09 -12.65 -1.38
CA THR A 161 8.97 -12.97 -2.29
C THR A 161 7.67 -13.27 -1.55
N TYR A 162 7.72 -13.87 -0.36
CA TYR A 162 6.51 -14.13 0.42
C TYR A 162 5.82 -12.84 0.86
N ALA A 163 6.55 -11.91 1.47
CA ALA A 163 6.00 -10.62 1.90
C ALA A 163 5.59 -9.76 0.69
N ALA A 164 6.37 -9.77 -0.39
CA ALA A 164 5.99 -9.10 -1.64
C ALA A 164 4.63 -9.57 -2.15
N ARG A 165 4.35 -10.85 -2.05
CA ARG A 165 3.10 -11.45 -2.52
C ARG A 165 1.93 -11.25 -1.55
N THR A 166 2.15 -11.36 -0.23
CA THR A 166 1.08 -11.50 0.77
C THR A 166 0.86 -10.25 1.63
N ILE A 167 1.89 -9.43 1.81
CA ILE A 167 1.87 -8.30 2.75
C ILE A 167 1.68 -6.97 2.01
N TRP A 168 2.56 -6.69 1.05
CA TRP A 168 2.56 -5.38 0.39
C TRP A 168 1.38 -5.20 -0.57
N ASN A 169 0.75 -4.03 -0.55
CA ASN A 169 -0.33 -3.67 -1.46
C ASN A 169 -0.50 -2.14 -1.60
N GLY A 170 -1.31 -1.72 -2.58
CA GLY A 170 -1.68 -0.32 -2.76
C GLY A 170 -0.51 0.58 -3.17
N GLU A 171 -0.42 1.76 -2.59
CA GLU A 171 0.54 2.81 -3.00
C GLU A 171 2.01 2.40 -2.85
N ILE A 172 2.33 1.61 -1.83
CA ILE A 172 3.71 1.20 -1.59
C ILE A 172 4.25 0.30 -2.71
N THR A 173 3.39 -0.45 -3.39
CA THR A 173 3.79 -1.31 -4.52
C THR A 173 4.14 -0.54 -5.79
N LYS A 174 3.99 0.77 -5.79
CA LYS A 174 4.48 1.66 -6.86
C LYS A 174 5.96 1.98 -6.73
N TYR A 175 6.55 1.79 -5.54
CA TYR A 175 7.99 1.94 -5.35
C TYR A 175 8.74 0.77 -5.98
N PRO A 176 9.96 0.98 -6.52
CA PRO A 176 10.73 -0.09 -7.12
C PRO A 176 11.05 -1.19 -6.11
N LEU A 177 11.08 -2.43 -6.57
CA LEU A 177 11.28 -3.62 -5.74
C LEU A 177 12.73 -4.13 -5.82
N TRP A 178 13.32 -4.35 -4.66
CA TRP A 178 14.49 -5.21 -4.47
C TRP A 178 14.00 -6.50 -3.80
N VAL A 179 13.90 -7.58 -4.58
CA VAL A 179 13.30 -8.84 -4.11
C VAL A 179 14.36 -9.82 -3.65
N ALA A 180 14.15 -10.48 -2.51
CA ALA A 180 14.94 -11.60 -2.05
C ALA A 180 14.23 -12.93 -2.36
N GLU A 181 14.90 -13.78 -3.14
CA GLU A 181 14.46 -15.15 -3.40
C GLU A 181 15.67 -16.02 -3.78
N TYR A 182 15.91 -17.06 -3.01
CA TYR A 182 17.08 -17.92 -3.13
C TYR A 182 16.77 -19.24 -3.82
N GLY A 183 17.81 -19.82 -4.48
CA GLY A 183 17.68 -21.15 -5.08
C GLY A 183 16.81 -21.24 -6.31
N VAL A 184 16.52 -20.13 -6.95
CA VAL A 184 15.73 -20.02 -8.19
C VAL A 184 16.56 -19.38 -9.30
N SER A 185 16.21 -19.62 -10.55
CA SER A 185 16.88 -18.98 -11.69
C SER A 185 16.37 -17.57 -11.99
N LYS A 186 15.19 -17.22 -11.49
CA LYS A 186 14.54 -15.90 -11.56
C LYS A 186 13.54 -15.79 -10.42
N PRO A 187 13.31 -14.57 -9.88
CA PRO A 187 12.28 -14.36 -8.87
C PRO A 187 10.88 -14.72 -9.41
N ARG A 188 10.07 -15.33 -8.55
CA ARG A 188 8.70 -15.69 -8.87
C ARG A 188 7.81 -14.45 -8.93
N ASP A 189 6.79 -14.52 -9.78
CA ASP A 189 5.76 -13.49 -9.83
C ASP A 189 5.06 -13.37 -8.48
N ASN A 190 5.00 -12.15 -7.97
CA ASN A 190 4.33 -11.82 -6.73
C ASN A 190 2.93 -11.20 -6.95
N GLY A 191 2.54 -10.96 -8.22
CA GLY A 191 1.24 -10.40 -8.60
C GLY A 191 1.04 -8.92 -8.23
N LYS A 192 2.10 -8.23 -7.83
CA LYS A 192 2.07 -6.83 -7.38
C LYS A 192 3.01 -5.95 -8.20
N TRP A 193 4.24 -6.40 -8.40
CA TRP A 193 5.25 -5.72 -9.20
C TRP A 193 5.42 -6.42 -10.55
N ASN A 194 5.52 -5.64 -11.61
CA ASN A 194 5.76 -6.14 -12.96
C ASN A 194 7.24 -6.42 -13.23
N SER A 195 8.13 -5.79 -12.45
CA SER A 195 9.58 -5.90 -12.57
C SER A 195 10.27 -5.63 -11.24
N TYR A 196 11.55 -5.98 -11.16
CA TYR A 196 12.41 -5.66 -10.03
C TYR A 196 13.60 -4.79 -10.48
N VAL A 197 14.14 -3.99 -9.55
CA VAL A 197 15.39 -3.24 -9.74
C VAL A 197 16.58 -3.91 -9.04
N GLY A 198 16.31 -4.78 -8.06
CA GLY A 198 17.28 -5.58 -7.35
C GLY A 198 16.74 -6.99 -7.08
N TRP A 199 17.64 -7.98 -7.17
CA TRP A 199 17.37 -9.37 -6.79
C TRP A 199 18.49 -9.90 -5.93
N GLN A 200 18.22 -10.09 -4.63
CA GLN A 200 19.10 -10.83 -3.73
C GLN A 200 18.86 -12.31 -3.95
N TYR A 201 19.84 -12.97 -4.57
CA TYR A 201 19.68 -14.34 -5.07
C TYR A 201 20.31 -15.42 -4.17
N THR A 202 21.16 -15.02 -3.22
CA THR A 202 21.72 -15.92 -2.21
C THR A 202 22.22 -15.14 -0.98
N ASN A 203 22.12 -15.75 0.18
CA ASN A 203 22.73 -15.31 1.43
C ASN A 203 23.98 -16.11 1.81
N MET A 204 24.49 -16.90 0.88
CA MET A 204 25.65 -17.77 1.07
C MET A 204 26.75 -17.48 0.04
N GLY A 205 26.84 -16.24 -0.41
CA GLY A 205 27.86 -15.81 -1.35
C GLY A 205 29.26 -15.90 -0.73
N ASN A 206 30.25 -16.26 -1.53
CA ASN A 206 31.63 -16.20 -1.17
C ASN A 206 32.32 -15.17 -2.09
N ILE A 207 32.85 -14.10 -1.51
CA ILE A 207 33.50 -12.98 -2.21
C ILE A 207 34.87 -12.76 -1.60
N LYS A 208 35.89 -12.58 -2.44
CA LYS A 208 37.22 -12.24 -1.95
C LYS A 208 37.16 -10.94 -1.18
N GLY A 209 37.92 -10.87 -0.10
CA GLY A 209 37.91 -9.71 0.80
C GLY A 209 36.85 -9.76 1.90
N ILE A 210 35.93 -10.76 1.92
CA ILE A 210 34.96 -10.97 2.97
C ILE A 210 35.15 -12.33 3.62
N ASN A 211 35.25 -12.35 4.95
CA ASN A 211 35.29 -13.58 5.72
C ASN A 211 33.88 -14.11 6.00
N GLY A 212 33.57 -15.30 5.48
CA GLY A 212 32.26 -15.94 5.65
C GLY A 212 31.31 -15.61 4.52
N ASN A 213 30.01 -15.81 4.81
CA ASN A 213 28.95 -15.61 3.81
C ASN A 213 28.56 -14.16 3.71
N VAL A 214 28.17 -13.77 2.52
CA VAL A 214 27.59 -12.44 2.22
C VAL A 214 26.40 -12.59 1.27
N ASP A 215 25.44 -11.70 1.42
CA ASP A 215 24.32 -11.60 0.51
C ASP A 215 24.79 -11.10 -0.86
N ARG A 216 24.35 -11.78 -1.93
CA ARG A 216 24.68 -11.39 -3.30
C ARG A 216 23.46 -10.98 -4.06
N ASP A 217 23.64 -9.92 -4.83
CA ASP A 217 22.59 -9.23 -5.53
C ASP A 217 22.88 -9.07 -7.02
N LYS A 218 21.80 -8.96 -7.79
CA LYS A 218 21.82 -8.48 -9.15
C LYS A 218 20.96 -7.23 -9.22
N PHE A 219 21.56 -6.11 -9.51
CA PHE A 219 20.86 -4.84 -9.66
C PHE A 219 20.74 -4.46 -11.12
N THR A 220 19.61 -3.90 -11.51
CA THR A 220 19.46 -3.30 -12.82
C THR A 220 20.01 -1.88 -12.83
N LYS A 221 20.25 -1.31 -14.03
CA LYS A 221 20.65 0.10 -14.18
C LYS A 221 19.70 1.08 -13.47
N ASP A 222 18.44 0.70 -13.34
CA ASP A 222 17.42 1.55 -12.70
C ASP A 222 17.60 1.67 -11.19
N ILE A 223 18.60 0.99 -10.60
CA ILE A 223 18.98 1.15 -9.19
C ILE A 223 19.64 2.50 -8.92
N PHE A 224 20.32 3.07 -9.91
CA PHE A 224 21.06 4.30 -9.73
C PHE A 224 20.16 5.53 -9.59
N ILE A 225 20.64 6.49 -8.82
CA ILE A 225 20.05 7.83 -8.76
C ILE A 225 20.54 8.60 -9.97
N ASN A 226 19.67 8.88 -10.94
CA ASN A 226 20.01 9.74 -12.05
C ASN A 226 20.10 11.19 -11.56
N GLU A 227 21.18 11.88 -11.84
CA GLU A 227 21.40 13.29 -11.46
C GLU A 227 20.31 14.24 -12.01
N ASN A 228 19.57 13.80 -13.03
CA ASN A 228 18.48 14.55 -13.68
C ASN A 228 17.08 14.14 -13.17
N MET A 229 16.96 13.25 -12.20
CA MET A 229 15.67 12.89 -11.60
C MET A 229 15.34 13.82 -10.46
N THR A 230 14.36 14.65 -10.63
CA THR A 230 13.65 15.33 -9.53
C THR A 230 12.94 14.25 -8.71
N PRO A 231 13.04 14.26 -7.37
CA PRO A 231 12.28 13.35 -6.51
C PRO A 231 10.80 13.45 -6.82
N GLY A 232 10.16 12.31 -7.01
CA GLY A 232 8.79 12.21 -7.51
C GLY A 232 8.64 11.74 -8.96
N GLU A 233 9.76 11.61 -9.75
CA GLU A 233 9.71 11.18 -11.16
C GLU A 233 9.85 9.68 -11.40
N ILE A 234 9.97 8.86 -10.36
CA ILE A 234 10.10 7.39 -10.50
C ILE A 234 8.78 6.66 -10.31
N ILE A 235 7.71 7.37 -10.26
CA ILE A 235 6.43 6.82 -10.67
C ILE A 235 6.37 7.13 -12.18
N PRO A 236 6.20 6.13 -13.10
CA PRO A 236 5.74 6.50 -14.44
C PRO A 236 4.58 7.42 -14.16
N GLU A 237 4.64 8.65 -14.68
CA GLU A 237 3.52 9.56 -14.57
C GLU A 237 2.26 8.80 -14.98
N ILE A 238 1.59 8.26 -14.00
CA ILE A 238 0.15 8.42 -14.04
C ILE A 238 0.04 9.93 -14.07
N PRO A 239 -0.47 10.54 -15.15
CA PRO A 239 -0.57 11.99 -15.24
C PRO A 239 -1.08 12.40 -13.87
N LYS A 240 -0.26 13.20 -13.14
CA LYS A 240 -0.68 13.80 -11.88
C LYS A 240 -2.04 14.35 -12.23
N PRO A 241 -3.15 13.80 -11.74
CA PRO A 241 -4.39 14.51 -11.90
C PRO A 241 -3.99 15.83 -11.28
N GLU A 242 -4.12 16.93 -12.01
CA GLU A 242 -4.19 18.23 -11.35
C GLU A 242 -5.13 17.95 -10.21
N SER A 243 -4.56 17.79 -9.01
CA SER A 243 -5.36 17.41 -7.85
C SER A 243 -6.23 18.63 -7.63
N SER A 244 -7.37 18.59 -8.30
CA SER A 244 -8.39 19.59 -8.11
C SER A 244 -8.79 19.41 -6.65
N TYR A 245 -8.42 20.40 -5.84
CA TYR A 245 -8.84 20.46 -4.47
C TYR A 245 -10.17 21.14 -4.42
N LYS A 246 -11.15 20.54 -3.75
CA LYS A 246 -12.35 21.27 -3.35
C LYS A 246 -12.23 21.74 -1.92
N THR A 247 -12.93 22.82 -1.60
CA THR A 247 -12.98 23.34 -0.24
C THR A 247 -14.26 22.85 0.45
N ILE A 248 -14.11 22.31 1.63
CA ILE A 248 -15.22 21.89 2.49
C ILE A 248 -15.24 22.69 3.78
N THR A 249 -16.40 22.74 4.45
CA THR A 249 -16.52 23.31 5.80
C THR A 249 -16.41 22.18 6.83
N ILE A 250 -15.54 22.36 7.83
CA ILE A 250 -15.41 21.44 8.96
C ILE A 250 -16.69 21.52 9.82
N LEU A 251 -17.33 20.38 10.04
CA LEU A 251 -18.53 20.28 10.87
C LEU A 251 -18.18 19.97 12.32
N ARG A 252 -19.11 20.24 13.23
CA ARG A 252 -18.93 19.89 14.66
C ARG A 252 -18.83 18.37 14.82
N GLY A 253 -17.72 17.89 15.42
CA GLY A 253 -17.42 16.47 15.59
C GLY A 253 -16.59 15.85 14.46
N ASP A 254 -16.17 16.65 13.47
CA ASP A 254 -15.18 16.24 12.50
C ASP A 254 -13.79 16.11 13.16
N THR A 255 -13.03 15.17 12.62
CA THR A 255 -11.59 15.05 12.87
C THR A 255 -10.90 14.90 11.51
N LEU A 256 -9.61 15.25 11.43
CA LEU A 256 -8.86 15.04 10.19
C LEU A 256 -8.88 13.56 9.76
N THR A 257 -8.89 12.63 10.71
CA THR A 257 -9.00 11.19 10.43
C THR A 257 -10.32 10.82 9.73
N LYS A 258 -11.44 11.35 10.21
CA LYS A 258 -12.76 11.11 9.58
C LYS A 258 -12.80 11.71 8.18
N ILE A 259 -12.33 12.95 8.03
CA ILE A 259 -12.31 13.65 6.74
C ILE A 259 -11.36 12.96 5.77
N ALA A 260 -10.17 12.55 6.21
CA ALA A 260 -9.23 11.82 5.38
C ALA A 260 -9.85 10.52 4.82
N LYS A 261 -10.49 9.74 5.68
CA LYS A 261 -11.22 8.53 5.28
C LYS A 261 -12.35 8.84 4.28
N GLU A 262 -13.06 9.92 4.51
CA GLU A 262 -14.20 10.34 3.66
C GLU A 262 -13.76 10.72 2.25
N TYR A 263 -12.62 11.38 2.12
CA TYR A 263 -12.10 11.87 0.82
C TYR A 263 -11.00 10.98 0.22
N GLY A 264 -10.84 9.74 0.73
CA GLY A 264 -9.87 8.78 0.21
C GLY A 264 -8.42 9.28 0.26
N THR A 265 -8.10 10.08 1.29
CA THR A 265 -6.78 10.68 1.49
C THR A 265 -6.25 10.37 2.88
N THR A 266 -5.08 10.88 3.23
CA THR A 266 -4.48 10.71 4.55
C THR A 266 -4.61 11.97 5.40
N VAL A 267 -4.56 11.80 6.73
CA VAL A 267 -4.52 12.92 7.68
C VAL A 267 -3.35 13.85 7.37
N ASN A 268 -2.21 13.27 7.00
CA ASN A 268 -1.01 14.02 6.66
C ASN A 268 -1.15 14.84 5.40
N GLU A 269 -1.76 14.26 4.37
CA GLU A 269 -2.04 15.00 3.13
C GLU A 269 -3.00 16.16 3.41
N LEU A 270 -4.06 15.93 4.18
CA LEU A 270 -4.95 17.03 4.62
C LEU A 270 -4.21 18.10 5.42
N ALA A 271 -3.34 17.69 6.34
CA ALA A 271 -2.54 18.62 7.12
C ALA A 271 -1.58 19.41 6.23
N ARG A 272 -0.91 18.75 5.29
CA ARG A 272 0.03 19.35 4.34
C ARG A 272 -0.63 20.41 3.44
N ILE A 273 -1.73 20.04 2.78
CA ILE A 273 -2.41 20.95 1.81
C ILE A 273 -3.14 22.11 2.49
N ASN A 274 -3.35 22.02 3.81
CA ASN A 274 -4.01 23.05 4.63
C ASN A 274 -3.07 23.76 5.62
N ASN A 275 -1.78 23.45 5.60
CA ASN A 275 -0.78 23.99 6.53
C ASN A 275 -1.13 23.79 8.02
N ILE A 276 -1.73 22.63 8.36
CA ILE A 276 -2.13 22.29 9.72
C ILE A 276 -0.93 21.67 10.46
N GLN A 277 -0.38 22.38 11.43
CA GLN A 277 0.75 21.90 12.23
C GLN A 277 0.35 20.88 13.31
N ASN A 278 -0.85 21.01 13.87
CA ASN A 278 -1.38 20.09 14.87
C ASN A 278 -2.58 19.34 14.32
N ILE A 279 -2.36 18.08 13.92
CA ILE A 279 -3.37 17.22 13.28
C ILE A 279 -4.57 16.89 14.19
N ASN A 280 -4.43 17.10 15.51
CA ASN A 280 -5.51 16.89 16.47
C ASN A 280 -6.35 18.14 16.71
N LEU A 281 -6.04 19.25 16.04
CA LEU A 281 -6.68 20.54 16.29
C LEU A 281 -7.24 21.13 15.00
N ILE A 282 -8.52 20.88 14.75
CA ILE A 282 -9.31 21.54 13.70
C ILE A 282 -10.57 22.13 14.30
N TYR A 283 -11.09 23.20 13.70
CA TYR A 283 -12.20 23.97 14.25
C TYR A 283 -13.42 23.90 13.33
N ALA A 284 -14.56 23.54 13.89
CA ALA A 284 -15.83 23.58 13.20
C ALA A 284 -16.13 24.99 12.64
N GLY A 285 -16.65 25.05 11.42
CA GLY A 285 -16.92 26.29 10.70
C GLY A 285 -15.73 26.83 9.89
N ARG A 286 -14.51 26.29 10.04
CA ARG A 286 -13.38 26.62 9.18
C ARG A 286 -13.44 25.83 7.88
N THR A 287 -12.86 26.37 6.84
CA THR A 287 -12.70 25.67 5.55
C THR A 287 -11.47 24.77 5.56
N LEU A 288 -11.58 23.65 4.86
CA LEU A 288 -10.50 22.69 4.65
C LEU A 288 -10.44 22.30 3.17
N ARG A 289 -9.26 22.37 2.57
CA ARG A 289 -9.03 21.84 1.22
C ARG A 289 -8.93 20.32 1.32
N VAL A 290 -9.65 19.62 0.43
CA VAL A 290 -9.60 18.16 0.32
C VAL A 290 -9.34 17.76 -1.14
N PRO A 291 -8.59 16.69 -1.41
CA PRO A 291 -8.39 16.21 -2.77
C PRO A 291 -9.73 15.83 -3.40
N VAL A 292 -9.90 16.14 -4.68
CA VAL A 292 -10.96 15.54 -5.49
C VAL A 292 -10.42 14.23 -6.02
N SER A 293 -10.95 13.10 -5.53
CA SER A 293 -10.60 11.78 -6.09
C SER A 293 -11.07 11.74 -7.54
N ASN A 294 -10.16 11.50 -8.48
CA ASN A 294 -10.45 11.32 -9.91
C ASN A 294 -11.23 10.03 -10.23
N SER A 295 -11.84 9.40 -9.25
CA SER A 295 -12.73 8.26 -9.46
C SER A 295 -14.18 8.65 -9.77
N GLN A 296 -14.48 9.96 -9.99
CA GLN A 296 -15.86 10.40 -10.27
C GLN A 296 -15.92 11.66 -11.15
N GLU A 297 -15.40 11.61 -12.35
CA GLU A 297 -15.80 12.60 -13.37
C GLU A 297 -16.60 11.97 -14.54
N ASN A 298 -17.35 10.89 -14.28
CA ASN A 298 -18.36 10.41 -15.24
C ASN A 298 -19.54 9.71 -14.55
N SER A 299 -19.98 10.18 -13.41
CA SER A 299 -21.31 9.79 -12.90
C SER A 299 -22.28 10.92 -13.18
N ASN A 300 -23.33 10.62 -13.93
CA ASN A 300 -24.55 11.44 -13.97
C ASN A 300 -25.12 11.47 -12.54
N LEU A 301 -24.65 12.43 -11.74
CA LEU A 301 -25.23 12.65 -10.41
C LEU A 301 -26.62 13.24 -10.60
N GLU A 302 -27.61 12.52 -10.12
CA GLU A 302 -28.99 13.00 -10.06
C GLU A 302 -29.16 13.85 -8.80
N GLU A 303 -29.67 15.06 -8.96
CA GLU A 303 -29.96 15.95 -7.84
C GLU A 303 -31.40 15.71 -7.39
N ILE A 304 -31.57 15.18 -6.17
CA ILE A 304 -32.86 14.91 -5.56
C ILE A 304 -33.16 15.97 -4.50
N VAL A 305 -34.34 16.54 -4.57
CA VAL A 305 -34.84 17.42 -3.51
C VAL A 305 -35.70 16.62 -2.54
N TYR A 306 -35.25 16.50 -1.28
CA TYR A 306 -35.97 15.82 -0.22
C TYR A 306 -36.55 16.83 0.78
N ILE A 307 -37.83 16.68 1.12
CA ILE A 307 -38.46 17.45 2.17
C ILE A 307 -38.48 16.61 3.46
N VAL A 308 -37.81 17.12 4.49
CA VAL A 308 -37.70 16.44 5.81
C VAL A 308 -39.12 16.28 6.39
N LYS A 309 -39.43 15.07 6.83
CA LYS A 309 -40.68 14.72 7.50
C LYS A 309 -40.50 14.69 9.02
N LYS A 310 -41.60 14.74 9.76
CA LYS A 310 -41.59 14.61 11.21
C LYS A 310 -41.03 13.22 11.59
N GLY A 311 -39.96 13.20 12.38
CA GLY A 311 -39.29 11.99 12.83
C GLY A 311 -38.08 11.58 12.00
N ASP A 312 -37.81 12.22 10.85
CA ASP A 312 -36.63 11.92 10.06
C ASP A 312 -35.35 12.33 10.79
N THR A 313 -34.31 11.54 10.57
CA THR A 313 -32.95 11.90 10.92
C THR A 313 -32.11 12.00 9.64
N LEU A 314 -31.03 12.81 9.68
CA LEU A 314 -30.15 12.94 8.53
C LEU A 314 -29.48 11.60 8.18
N SER A 315 -29.28 10.73 9.18
CA SER A 315 -28.72 9.38 9.00
C SER A 315 -29.68 8.46 8.22
N GLU A 316 -30.98 8.49 8.52
CA GLU A 316 -31.98 7.70 7.79
C GLU A 316 -32.16 8.20 6.36
N ILE A 317 -32.15 9.53 6.17
CA ILE A 317 -32.22 10.13 4.84
C ILE A 317 -30.97 9.75 4.02
N ALA A 318 -29.79 9.83 4.60
CA ALA A 318 -28.53 9.44 3.96
C ALA A 318 -28.53 7.96 3.54
N MET A 319 -29.01 7.07 4.42
CA MET A 319 -29.18 5.64 4.10
C MET A 319 -30.20 5.43 2.97
N LYS A 320 -31.31 6.16 3.00
CA LYS A 320 -32.37 6.01 1.98
C LYS A 320 -31.88 6.32 0.56
N TYR A 321 -31.01 7.30 0.42
CA TYR A 321 -30.48 7.75 -0.87
C TYR A 321 -29.08 7.23 -1.18
N ASN A 322 -28.56 6.33 -0.34
CA ASN A 322 -27.23 5.73 -0.48
C ASN A 322 -26.11 6.78 -0.60
N VAL A 323 -26.18 7.80 0.25
CA VAL A 323 -25.19 8.87 0.36
C VAL A 323 -24.71 9.00 1.81
N ARG A 324 -23.60 9.68 2.03
CA ARG A 324 -23.09 9.89 3.39
C ARG A 324 -23.80 11.08 4.07
N VAL A 325 -24.01 10.96 5.39
CA VAL A 325 -24.60 12.04 6.21
C VAL A 325 -23.88 13.37 6.00
N ASN A 326 -22.56 13.32 5.98
CA ASN A 326 -21.73 14.52 5.82
C ASN A 326 -21.83 15.13 4.41
N GLU A 327 -22.12 14.34 3.39
CA GLU A 327 -22.34 14.85 2.03
C GLU A 327 -23.63 15.66 2.00
N ILE A 328 -24.73 15.12 2.54
CA ILE A 328 -25.99 15.88 2.66
C ILE A 328 -25.77 17.14 3.51
N ALA A 329 -25.07 17.01 4.64
CA ALA A 329 -24.85 18.13 5.55
C ALA A 329 -24.04 19.26 4.89
N ARG A 330 -22.98 18.93 4.13
CA ARG A 330 -22.15 19.91 3.42
C ARG A 330 -22.88 20.57 2.26
N GLU A 331 -23.60 19.78 1.46
CA GLU A 331 -24.38 20.30 0.34
C GLU A 331 -25.47 21.29 0.80
N ASN A 332 -26.05 21.04 1.97
CA ASN A 332 -27.12 21.85 2.54
C ASN A 332 -26.65 22.80 3.66
N GLN A 333 -25.35 23.00 3.87
CA GLN A 333 -24.78 23.88 4.88
C GLN A 333 -25.25 23.60 6.32
N ILE A 334 -25.57 22.32 6.63
CA ILE A 334 -26.04 21.90 7.94
C ILE A 334 -24.85 21.82 8.90
N LYS A 335 -24.78 22.75 9.87
CA LYS A 335 -23.68 22.82 10.86
C LYS A 335 -23.75 21.72 11.93
N ASN A 336 -24.95 21.22 12.23
CA ASN A 336 -25.18 20.15 13.21
C ASN A 336 -26.02 19.05 12.57
N VAL A 337 -25.37 17.92 12.26
CA VAL A 337 -25.98 16.75 11.59
C VAL A 337 -27.14 16.11 12.37
N ASN A 338 -27.23 16.38 13.67
CA ASN A 338 -28.32 15.91 14.53
C ASN A 338 -29.52 16.86 14.58
N LEU A 339 -29.48 17.96 13.81
CA LEU A 339 -30.52 18.99 13.88
C LEU A 339 -31.03 19.32 12.47
N ILE A 340 -32.14 18.67 12.10
CA ILE A 340 -32.94 18.97 10.91
C ILE A 340 -34.38 19.14 11.33
N TYR A 341 -35.15 19.88 10.55
CA TYR A 341 -36.51 20.28 10.91
C TYR A 341 -37.52 19.76 9.88
N PRO A 342 -38.71 19.30 10.30
CA PRO A 342 -39.81 19.00 9.38
C PRO A 342 -40.10 20.17 8.44
N GLY A 343 -40.24 19.89 7.13
CA GLY A 343 -40.39 20.90 6.09
C GLY A 343 -39.07 21.46 5.53
N GLN A 344 -37.92 21.17 6.14
CA GLN A 344 -36.62 21.57 5.61
C GLN A 344 -36.37 20.88 4.27
N ARG A 345 -35.92 21.67 3.27
CA ARG A 345 -35.53 21.17 1.95
C ARG A 345 -34.08 20.77 1.99
N LEU A 346 -33.77 19.53 1.56
CA LEU A 346 -32.43 19.00 1.43
C LEU A 346 -32.15 18.68 -0.04
N ILE A 347 -31.01 19.16 -0.54
CA ILE A 347 -30.46 18.76 -1.83
C ILE A 347 -29.59 17.54 -1.57
N ILE A 348 -29.86 16.44 -2.27
CA ILE A 348 -29.14 15.18 -2.17
C ILE A 348 -28.62 14.85 -3.56
N LYS A 349 -27.29 14.82 -3.70
CA LYS A 349 -26.61 14.37 -4.93
C LYS A 349 -26.35 12.89 -4.80
N THR A 350 -26.96 12.10 -5.67
CA THR A 350 -26.80 10.64 -5.72
C THR A 350 -26.46 10.20 -7.14
N GLU A 351 -25.79 9.08 -7.29
CA GLU A 351 -25.63 8.50 -8.62
C GLU A 351 -26.97 8.13 -9.21
N ALA A 352 -27.19 8.42 -10.49
CA ALA A 352 -28.42 8.03 -11.17
C ALA A 352 -28.61 6.52 -10.98
N MET A 353 -29.75 6.10 -10.42
CA MET A 353 -30.08 4.69 -10.24
C MET A 353 -30.19 4.01 -11.61
N GLY A 354 -29.08 3.58 -12.15
CA GLY A 354 -29.04 2.62 -13.24
C GLY A 354 -29.68 1.32 -12.77
N THR A 355 -30.58 0.79 -13.56
CA THR A 355 -31.49 -0.31 -13.26
C THR A 355 -30.85 -1.68 -13.06
N GLU A 356 -29.56 -1.78 -12.73
CA GLU A 356 -28.90 -3.06 -12.39
C GLU A 356 -27.84 -2.91 -11.29
N MET A 357 -28.25 -2.68 -10.05
CA MET A 357 -27.37 -3.01 -8.93
C MET A 357 -27.57 -4.47 -8.55
N GLY A 358 -26.61 -5.32 -8.95
CA GLY A 358 -26.55 -6.71 -8.55
C GLY A 358 -26.34 -6.83 -7.03
N HIS A 359 -27.40 -7.03 -6.29
CA HIS A 359 -27.32 -7.42 -4.88
C HIS A 359 -26.70 -8.82 -4.77
N LEU A 360 -25.70 -8.97 -3.92
CA LEU A 360 -25.24 -10.30 -3.52
C LEU A 360 -26.31 -10.94 -2.64
N CYS A 361 -26.85 -12.09 -3.02
CA CYS A 361 -27.64 -12.92 -2.10
C CYS A 361 -26.69 -13.73 -1.20
N TYR A 362 -26.54 -13.31 0.05
CA TYR A 362 -25.83 -14.10 1.05
C TYR A 362 -26.79 -15.08 1.71
N LYS A 363 -26.50 -16.37 1.63
CA LYS A 363 -27.27 -17.41 2.29
C LYS A 363 -26.82 -17.55 3.73
N VAL A 364 -27.67 -17.20 4.68
CA VAL A 364 -27.42 -17.29 6.11
C VAL A 364 -27.06 -18.73 6.47
N VAL A 365 -25.96 -18.93 7.20
CA VAL A 365 -25.55 -20.23 7.73
C VAL A 365 -25.79 -20.31 9.23
N ARG A 366 -25.84 -21.54 9.77
CA ARG A 366 -26.07 -21.75 11.21
C ARG A 366 -24.98 -21.06 12.03
N GLY A 367 -25.39 -20.21 12.98
CA GLY A 367 -24.48 -19.42 13.82
C GLY A 367 -24.26 -17.99 13.35
N ASP A 368 -24.76 -17.62 12.16
CA ASP A 368 -24.72 -16.23 11.72
C ASP A 368 -25.64 -15.32 12.54
N THR A 369 -25.18 -14.10 12.71
CA THR A 369 -25.95 -12.99 13.20
C THR A 369 -25.86 -11.83 12.21
N LEU A 370 -26.78 -10.90 12.21
CA LEU A 370 -26.63 -9.69 11.38
C LEU A 370 -25.34 -8.94 11.69
N TYR A 371 -24.86 -9.02 12.92
CA TYR A 371 -23.58 -8.45 13.31
C TYR A 371 -22.40 -9.13 12.60
N SER A 372 -22.32 -10.48 12.61
CA SER A 372 -21.24 -11.21 11.94
C SER A 372 -21.27 -11.01 10.42
N ILE A 373 -22.48 -10.95 9.83
CA ILE A 373 -22.68 -10.71 8.40
C ILE A 373 -22.27 -9.26 8.04
N SER A 374 -22.69 -8.28 8.84
CA SER A 374 -22.30 -6.88 8.72
C SER A 374 -20.78 -6.70 8.69
N ARG A 375 -20.08 -7.36 9.61
CA ARG A 375 -18.61 -7.34 9.68
C ARG A 375 -17.96 -8.02 8.47
N ARG A 376 -18.50 -9.18 8.06
CA ARG A 376 -17.97 -9.95 6.92
C ARG A 376 -18.03 -9.17 5.60
N PHE A 377 -19.10 -8.42 5.38
CA PHE A 377 -19.34 -7.71 4.13
C PHE A 377 -19.06 -6.20 4.24
N ASN A 378 -18.59 -5.74 5.38
CA ASN A 378 -18.32 -4.34 5.69
C ASN A 378 -19.52 -3.41 5.39
N VAL A 379 -20.72 -3.87 5.70
CA VAL A 379 -21.98 -3.12 5.52
C VAL A 379 -22.69 -2.89 6.86
N PRO A 380 -23.29 -1.73 7.11
CA PRO A 380 -24.01 -1.49 8.35
C PRO A 380 -25.17 -2.47 8.54
N ILE A 381 -25.41 -2.94 9.77
CA ILE A 381 -26.57 -3.81 10.09
C ILE A 381 -27.87 -3.17 9.62
N ALA A 382 -28.03 -1.87 9.84
CA ALA A 382 -29.20 -1.12 9.41
C ALA A 382 -29.46 -1.21 7.90
N SER A 383 -28.42 -1.19 7.09
CA SER A 383 -28.51 -1.36 5.62
C SER A 383 -29.02 -2.76 5.25
N ILE A 384 -28.53 -3.81 5.94
CA ILE A 384 -29.00 -5.18 5.72
C ILE A 384 -30.46 -5.30 6.11
N VAL A 385 -30.85 -4.75 7.28
CA VAL A 385 -32.21 -4.77 7.80
C VAL A 385 -33.18 -4.10 6.82
N MET A 386 -32.86 -2.90 6.36
CA MET A 386 -33.72 -2.13 5.43
C MET A 386 -33.84 -2.82 4.06
N LEU A 387 -32.71 -3.22 3.47
CA LEU A 387 -32.68 -3.85 2.16
C LEU A 387 -33.49 -5.16 2.10
N ASN A 388 -33.54 -5.86 3.23
CA ASN A 388 -34.24 -7.15 3.37
C ASN A 388 -35.58 -7.04 4.10
N ARG A 389 -36.02 -5.83 4.50
CA ARG A 389 -37.25 -5.57 5.23
C ARG A 389 -37.37 -6.42 6.51
N ILE A 390 -36.24 -6.60 7.23
CA ILE A 390 -36.18 -7.41 8.44
C ILE A 390 -36.86 -6.64 9.58
N GLN A 391 -37.96 -7.20 10.11
CA GLN A 391 -38.69 -6.57 11.21
C GLN A 391 -37.99 -6.74 12.56
N ASN A 392 -37.34 -7.89 12.79
CA ASN A 392 -36.58 -8.15 14.00
C ASN A 392 -35.12 -8.47 13.66
N PRO A 393 -34.18 -7.54 13.93
CA PRO A 393 -32.75 -7.73 13.60
C PRO A 393 -32.06 -8.90 14.31
N ASN A 394 -32.67 -9.41 15.40
CA ASN A 394 -32.17 -10.55 16.15
C ASN A 394 -32.66 -11.90 15.60
N LEU A 395 -33.49 -11.88 14.55
CA LEU A 395 -34.14 -13.08 14.04
C LEU A 395 -33.87 -13.25 12.55
N ILE A 396 -32.84 -14.00 12.23
CA ILE A 396 -32.51 -14.47 10.88
C ILE A 396 -32.37 -15.99 10.92
N TYR A 397 -32.66 -16.65 9.80
CA TYR A 397 -32.74 -18.11 9.75
C TYR A 397 -31.69 -18.70 8.81
N PRO A 398 -31.04 -19.82 9.16
CA PRO A 398 -30.20 -20.58 8.22
C PRO A 398 -30.93 -20.89 6.92
N GLY A 399 -30.29 -20.63 5.80
CA GLY A 399 -30.89 -20.75 4.47
C GLY A 399 -31.58 -19.50 3.94
N GLN A 400 -31.84 -18.51 4.78
CA GLN A 400 -32.39 -17.20 4.36
C GLN A 400 -31.40 -16.48 3.43
N CYS A 401 -31.89 -15.97 2.29
CA CYS A 401 -31.11 -15.12 1.43
C CYS A 401 -31.21 -13.67 1.92
N LEU A 402 -30.08 -13.08 2.29
CA LEU A 402 -29.97 -11.65 2.58
C LEU A 402 -29.33 -10.93 1.41
N LYS A 403 -30.04 -9.95 0.88
CA LYS A 403 -29.50 -9.01 -0.10
C LYS A 403 -28.46 -8.13 0.59
N ILE A 404 -27.23 -8.15 0.06
CA ILE A 404 -26.10 -7.36 0.55
C ILE A 404 -25.65 -6.44 -0.59
N ASN A 405 -25.53 -5.16 -0.36
CA ASN A 405 -24.90 -4.25 -1.31
C ASN A 405 -23.41 -4.55 -1.39
N ARG A 406 -22.85 -4.67 -2.60
CA ARG A 406 -21.41 -4.66 -2.80
C ARG A 406 -20.95 -3.20 -2.81
N TRP A 407 -20.01 -2.89 -1.95
CA TRP A 407 -19.26 -1.63 -1.96
C TRP A 407 -17.99 -1.78 -2.78
#